data_8edff7a61f686f701909302d6e5312f2
#
_entry.id   8edff7a61f686f701909302d6e5312f2
#
_cell.length_a   1.000
_cell.length_b   1.000
_cell.length_c   1.000
_cell.angle_alpha   90.00
_cell.angle_beta   90.00
_cell.angle_gamma   90.00
#
_symmetry.space_group_name_H-M   'P 1'
#
loop_
_entity.id
_entity.type
_entity.pdbx_description
1 polymer ?
#
loop_
_entity_poly.entity_id
_entity_poly.type
_entity_poly.pdbx_seq_one_letter_code
_entity_poly.pdbx_strand_id
1 'polypeptide(L)'
;MPFRDQYQAQVRLLMRLIPIVARETCFALKGGTAINLFVRDLPRLSVDIDLMYLPMHERSEALVEIDAAMKRIKTSALTDLRGARVTENVHDGAVLRLLVMAEGTQVKIEVSPVLRGVVHEPFIAPVTEAVEEVFGFAETNVVSFEDLFAGKLVAALDRQHPRDLFDVRGLLTHEGLSDELREAFIIYLLSHNRPMGEVLSGRVKDLANEYRNGFEGMTEEVIAIEELIKTQHEMIETLIGGMPDHHRAFLIGFELGEPDWSLLRISHVAELPAIR
;
A
#
# COMPACT_ATOMS: atom_id res chain seq x y z
N MET A 1 -8.24 9.59 -22.33
CA MET A 1 -9.60 9.01 -22.31
C MET A 1 -10.21 9.31 -20.97
N PRO A 2 -11.51 9.65 -20.87
CA PRO A 2 -12.13 9.71 -19.55
C PRO A 2 -12.03 8.33 -18.91
N PHE A 3 -11.74 8.29 -17.62
CA PHE A 3 -11.80 7.06 -16.82
C PHE A 3 -13.12 6.33 -17.08
N ARG A 4 -13.10 5.01 -17.11
CA ARG A 4 -14.34 4.23 -17.28
C ARG A 4 -15.31 4.61 -16.17
N ASP A 5 -16.59 4.85 -16.50
CA ASP A 5 -17.65 5.27 -15.56
C ASP A 5 -17.72 4.39 -14.31
N GLN A 6 -17.48 3.10 -14.48
CA GLN A 6 -17.42 2.14 -13.38
C GLN A 6 -16.36 2.50 -12.34
N TYR A 7 -15.16 2.92 -12.76
CA TYR A 7 -14.08 3.30 -11.85
C TYR A 7 -14.38 4.61 -11.12
N GLN A 8 -15.00 5.58 -11.80
CA GLN A 8 -15.43 6.82 -11.14
C GLN A 8 -16.47 6.55 -10.05
N ALA A 9 -17.44 5.65 -10.31
CA ALA A 9 -18.41 5.23 -9.31
C ALA A 9 -17.73 4.57 -8.10
N GLN A 10 -16.70 3.75 -8.32
CA GLN A 10 -15.93 3.14 -7.23
C GLN A 10 -15.16 4.18 -6.41
N VAL A 11 -14.52 5.18 -7.04
CA VAL A 11 -13.86 6.27 -6.32
C VAL A 11 -14.85 7.07 -5.50
N ARG A 12 -16.04 7.39 -6.02
CA ARG A 12 -17.10 8.08 -5.25
C ARG A 12 -17.55 7.29 -4.03
N LEU A 13 -17.72 5.98 -4.15
CA LEU A 13 -18.04 5.12 -3.00
C LEU A 13 -16.89 5.08 -2.00
N LEU A 14 -15.65 4.96 -2.49
CA LEU A 14 -14.44 4.97 -1.68
C LEU A 14 -14.34 6.27 -0.87
N MET A 15 -14.53 7.43 -1.49
CA MET A 15 -14.53 8.74 -0.81
C MET A 15 -15.56 8.84 0.31
N ARG A 16 -16.70 8.17 0.20
CA ARG A 16 -17.71 8.09 1.27
C ARG A 16 -17.33 7.11 2.37
N LEU A 17 -16.48 6.12 2.06
CA LEU A 17 -15.99 5.14 3.04
C LEU A 17 -14.79 5.64 3.84
N ILE A 18 -13.94 6.50 3.27
CA ILE A 18 -12.76 7.05 3.97
C ILE A 18 -13.12 7.68 5.33
N PRO A 19 -14.13 8.56 5.47
CA PRO A 19 -14.50 9.14 6.76
C PRO A 19 -15.03 8.10 7.77
N ILE A 20 -15.58 6.99 7.29
CA ILE A 20 -16.03 5.88 8.15
C ILE A 20 -14.83 5.13 8.71
N VAL A 21 -13.86 4.83 7.84
CA VAL A 21 -12.61 4.15 8.22
C VAL A 21 -11.74 5.04 9.13
N ALA A 22 -11.70 6.34 8.89
CA ALA A 22 -10.94 7.31 9.67
C ALA A 22 -11.34 7.38 11.17
N ARG A 23 -12.52 6.86 11.54
CA ARG A 23 -12.94 6.76 12.95
C ARG A 23 -12.14 5.72 13.73
N GLU A 24 -11.48 4.78 13.03
CA GLU A 24 -10.68 3.74 13.64
C GLU A 24 -9.21 4.17 13.70
N THR A 25 -8.80 4.74 14.82
CA THR A 25 -7.46 5.34 15.02
C THR A 25 -6.32 4.31 15.06
N CYS A 26 -6.63 3.02 15.18
CA CYS A 26 -5.64 1.94 15.08
C CYS A 26 -5.18 1.66 13.64
N PHE A 27 -5.75 2.36 12.65
CA PHE A 27 -5.40 2.19 11.25
C PHE A 27 -4.85 3.46 10.62
N ALA A 28 -3.97 3.28 9.63
CA ALA A 28 -3.62 4.29 8.64
C ALA A 28 -3.83 3.75 7.23
N LEU A 29 -4.25 4.63 6.32
CA LEU A 29 -4.41 4.32 4.91
C LEU A 29 -3.03 4.13 4.27
N LYS A 30 -2.91 3.09 3.43
CA LYS A 30 -1.73 2.80 2.62
C LYS A 30 -2.10 2.39 1.19
N GLY A 31 -1.10 1.98 0.42
CA GLY A 31 -1.32 1.40 -0.91
C GLY A 31 -1.68 2.41 -1.99
N GLY A 32 -2.29 1.91 -3.06
CA GLY A 32 -2.56 2.73 -4.24
C GLY A 32 -3.50 3.90 -3.99
N THR A 33 -4.47 3.76 -3.11
CA THR A 33 -5.42 4.83 -2.77
C THR A 33 -4.72 5.96 -2.02
N ALA A 34 -3.84 5.65 -1.07
CA ALA A 34 -3.05 6.67 -0.39
C ALA A 34 -2.15 7.44 -1.39
N ILE A 35 -1.46 6.73 -2.30
CA ILE A 35 -0.62 7.37 -3.32
C ILE A 35 -1.45 8.28 -4.22
N ASN A 36 -2.55 7.78 -4.78
CA ASN A 36 -3.23 8.45 -5.89
C ASN A 36 -4.24 9.51 -5.46
N LEU A 37 -4.72 9.49 -4.21
CA LEU A 37 -5.71 10.46 -3.72
C LEU A 37 -5.15 11.46 -2.69
N PHE A 38 -4.02 11.12 -2.02
CA PHE A 38 -3.48 11.93 -0.92
C PHE A 38 -2.06 12.46 -1.19
N VAL A 39 -1.30 11.82 -2.09
CA VAL A 39 0.08 12.22 -2.42
C VAL A 39 0.18 12.76 -3.85
N ARG A 40 -0.64 12.23 -4.77
CA ARG A 40 -0.67 12.59 -6.20
C ARG A 40 -2.08 13.08 -6.59
N ASP A 41 -2.13 13.86 -7.65
CA ASP A 41 -3.36 14.42 -8.22
C ASP A 41 -4.08 13.41 -9.12
N LEU A 42 -4.39 12.23 -8.59
CA LEU A 42 -5.15 11.17 -9.27
C LEU A 42 -4.57 10.75 -10.64
N PRO A 43 -3.26 10.50 -10.76
CA PRO A 43 -2.65 10.12 -12.04
C PRO A 43 -3.19 8.77 -12.57
N ARG A 44 -3.70 7.93 -11.70
CA ARG A 44 -4.48 6.74 -12.02
C ARG A 44 -5.58 6.48 -10.98
N LEU A 45 -6.57 5.72 -11.39
CA LEU A 45 -7.62 5.30 -10.47
C LEU A 45 -7.12 4.24 -9.49
N SER A 46 -7.52 4.38 -8.24
CA SER A 46 -7.39 3.36 -7.19
C SER A 46 -8.74 3.19 -6.50
N VAL A 47 -9.14 1.95 -6.28
CA VAL A 47 -10.51 1.58 -5.92
C VAL A 47 -10.61 0.68 -4.68
N ASP A 48 -9.49 0.44 -4.00
CA ASP A 48 -9.42 -0.35 -2.77
C ASP A 48 -8.96 0.53 -1.60
N ILE A 49 -9.40 0.23 -0.39
CA ILE A 49 -8.93 0.83 0.86
C ILE A 49 -8.03 -0.20 1.54
N ASP A 50 -6.72 0.01 1.44
CA ASP A 50 -5.72 -0.84 2.09
C ASP A 50 -5.26 -0.16 3.39
N LEU A 51 -5.31 -0.89 4.51
CA LEU A 51 -5.03 -0.39 5.84
C LEU A 51 -3.78 -1.02 6.44
N MET A 52 -3.00 -0.19 7.14
CA MET A 52 -1.94 -0.60 8.04
C MET A 52 -2.47 -0.60 9.46
N TYR A 53 -2.20 -1.66 10.22
CA TYR A 53 -2.44 -1.68 11.65
C TYR A 53 -1.25 -1.08 12.39
N LEU A 54 -1.49 -0.02 13.16
CA LEU A 54 -0.46 0.83 13.75
C LEU A 54 0.14 0.33 15.07
N PRO A 55 -0.63 -0.27 16.01
CA PRO A 55 -0.05 -0.71 17.27
C PRO A 55 0.91 -1.88 17.09
N MET A 56 1.98 -1.92 17.91
CA MET A 56 2.98 -3.00 17.92
C MET A 56 2.57 -4.15 18.86
N HIS A 57 1.35 -4.63 18.70
CA HIS A 57 0.82 -5.73 19.50
C HIS A 57 1.29 -7.09 18.98
N GLU A 58 1.33 -8.09 19.85
CA GLU A 58 1.51 -9.47 19.42
C GLU A 58 0.35 -9.91 18.49
N ARG A 59 0.61 -10.91 17.63
CA ARG A 59 -0.34 -11.29 16.58
C ARG A 59 -1.76 -11.59 17.08
N SER A 60 -1.88 -12.29 18.21
CA SER A 60 -3.18 -12.66 18.78
C SER A 60 -3.99 -11.45 19.25
N GLU A 61 -3.34 -10.50 19.90
CA GLU A 61 -3.94 -9.25 20.36
C GLU A 61 -4.32 -8.34 19.19
N ALA A 62 -3.41 -8.20 18.23
CA ALA A 62 -3.66 -7.44 17.01
C ALA A 62 -4.89 -7.98 16.24
N LEU A 63 -5.02 -9.29 16.07
CA LEU A 63 -6.16 -9.88 15.39
C LEU A 63 -7.49 -9.61 16.09
N VAL A 64 -7.53 -9.62 17.44
CA VAL A 64 -8.73 -9.26 18.21
C VAL A 64 -9.12 -7.81 18.00
N GLU A 65 -8.17 -6.88 18.06
CA GLU A 65 -8.44 -5.45 17.85
C GLU A 65 -8.85 -5.14 16.40
N ILE A 66 -8.15 -5.72 15.43
CA ILE A 66 -8.48 -5.60 14.00
C ILE A 66 -9.90 -6.09 13.73
N ASP A 67 -10.28 -7.29 14.24
CA ASP A 67 -11.62 -7.85 14.09
C ASP A 67 -12.70 -6.90 14.64
N ALA A 68 -12.47 -6.38 15.85
CA ALA A 68 -13.39 -5.44 16.48
C ALA A 68 -13.52 -4.14 15.67
N ALA A 69 -12.41 -3.55 15.20
CA ALA A 69 -12.40 -2.35 14.39
C ALA A 69 -13.09 -2.55 13.03
N MET A 70 -12.79 -3.65 12.33
CA MET A 70 -13.43 -3.98 11.06
C MET A 70 -14.95 -4.18 11.20
N LYS A 71 -15.42 -4.76 12.30
CA LYS A 71 -16.86 -4.89 12.61
C LYS A 71 -17.51 -3.54 12.90
N ARG A 72 -16.80 -2.59 13.54
CA ARG A 72 -17.30 -1.22 13.71
C ARG A 72 -17.39 -0.48 12.37
N ILE A 73 -16.38 -0.62 11.49
CA ILE A 73 -16.42 -0.10 10.11
C ILE A 73 -17.65 -0.65 9.38
N LYS A 74 -17.87 -1.98 9.43
CA LYS A 74 -19.05 -2.61 8.82
C LYS A 74 -20.35 -2.00 9.34
N THR A 75 -20.50 -1.86 10.65
CA THR A 75 -21.72 -1.31 11.28
C THR A 75 -21.95 0.14 10.84
N SER A 76 -20.90 0.96 10.84
CA SER A 76 -20.97 2.34 10.38
C SER A 76 -21.30 2.43 8.89
N ALA A 77 -20.70 1.59 8.04
CA ALA A 77 -21.01 1.57 6.61
C ALA A 77 -22.47 1.19 6.33
N LEU A 78 -23.03 0.21 7.06
CA LEU A 78 -24.44 -0.15 6.93
C LEU A 78 -25.40 0.95 7.40
N THR A 79 -24.98 1.75 8.38
CA THR A 79 -25.78 2.85 8.93
C THR A 79 -25.72 4.10 8.05
N ASP A 80 -24.52 4.48 7.62
CA ASP A 80 -24.27 5.76 6.96
C ASP A 80 -24.51 5.71 5.45
N LEU A 81 -24.42 4.51 4.84
CA LEU A 81 -24.61 4.31 3.41
C LEU A 81 -25.94 3.62 3.12
N ARG A 82 -26.93 4.39 2.64
CA ARG A 82 -28.28 3.87 2.33
C ARG A 82 -28.24 2.70 1.35
N GLY A 83 -28.80 1.57 1.77
CA GLY A 83 -28.89 0.36 0.95
C GLY A 83 -27.56 -0.39 0.77
N ALA A 84 -26.54 -0.05 1.56
CA ALA A 84 -25.29 -0.77 1.53
C ALA A 84 -25.44 -2.23 1.97
N ARG A 85 -24.63 -3.08 1.39
CA ARG A 85 -24.40 -4.48 1.81
C ARG A 85 -22.93 -4.66 2.10
N VAL A 86 -22.59 -5.32 3.20
CA VAL A 86 -21.21 -5.57 3.59
C VAL A 86 -21.00 -7.04 3.82
N THR A 87 -20.06 -7.63 3.10
CA THR A 87 -19.63 -9.04 3.27
C THR A 87 -18.29 -9.06 3.98
N GLU A 88 -18.20 -9.86 5.02
CA GLU A 88 -16.96 -10.09 5.77
C GLU A 88 -16.17 -11.27 5.18
N ASN A 89 -14.85 -11.12 5.12
CA ASN A 89 -13.91 -12.19 4.84
C ASN A 89 -13.06 -12.43 6.10
N VAL A 90 -13.26 -13.58 6.70
CA VAL A 90 -12.57 -14.00 7.94
C VAL A 90 -11.33 -14.82 7.57
N HIS A 91 -10.19 -14.46 8.13
CA HIS A 91 -8.94 -15.20 8.03
C HIS A 91 -8.26 -15.25 9.41
N ASP A 92 -7.73 -16.39 9.81
CA ASP A 92 -7.14 -16.61 11.14
C ASP A 92 -8.07 -16.22 12.32
N GLY A 93 -9.38 -16.39 12.14
CA GLY A 93 -10.38 -16.07 13.16
C GLY A 93 -10.76 -14.60 13.27
N ALA A 94 -10.22 -13.72 12.45
CA ALA A 94 -10.50 -12.28 12.42
C ALA A 94 -11.03 -11.81 11.06
N VAL A 95 -11.87 -10.78 11.05
CA VAL A 95 -12.32 -10.09 9.83
C VAL A 95 -11.17 -9.21 9.33
N LEU A 96 -10.49 -9.66 8.28
CA LEU A 96 -9.39 -8.90 7.67
C LEU A 96 -9.80 -8.15 6.40
N ARG A 97 -10.98 -8.46 5.85
CA ARG A 97 -11.47 -7.81 4.63
C ARG A 97 -12.98 -7.62 4.70
N LEU A 98 -13.42 -6.45 4.23
CA LEU A 98 -14.82 -6.15 3.96
C LEU A 98 -15.00 -5.86 2.47
N LEU A 99 -16.08 -6.40 1.90
CA LEU A 99 -16.56 -6.01 0.58
C LEU A 99 -17.82 -5.18 0.79
N VAL A 100 -17.72 -3.88 0.54
CA VAL A 100 -18.82 -2.93 0.70
C VAL A 100 -19.44 -2.68 -0.67
N MET A 101 -20.71 -3.01 -0.82
CA MET A 101 -21.49 -2.78 -2.04
C MET A 101 -22.55 -1.71 -1.76
N ALA A 102 -22.57 -0.65 -2.54
CA ALA A 102 -23.60 0.38 -2.53
C ALA A 102 -23.80 0.94 -3.95
N GLU A 103 -25.04 1.26 -4.32
CA GLU A 103 -25.38 1.88 -5.60
C GLU A 103 -24.85 1.10 -6.83
N GLY A 104 -24.84 -0.23 -6.75
CA GLY A 104 -24.34 -1.12 -7.81
C GLY A 104 -22.81 -1.19 -7.92
N THR A 105 -22.09 -0.57 -7.02
CA THR A 105 -20.64 -0.47 -7.01
C THR A 105 -20.06 -1.14 -5.77
N GLN A 106 -18.87 -1.73 -5.89
CA GLN A 106 -18.18 -2.41 -4.79
C GLN A 106 -16.81 -1.79 -4.53
N VAL A 107 -16.49 -1.62 -3.25
CA VAL A 107 -15.17 -1.25 -2.75
C VAL A 107 -14.71 -2.31 -1.74
N LYS A 108 -13.44 -2.67 -1.80
CA LYS A 108 -12.78 -3.56 -0.85
C LYS A 108 -12.07 -2.72 0.21
N ILE A 109 -12.25 -3.07 1.48
CA ILE A 109 -11.47 -2.57 2.61
C ILE A 109 -10.68 -3.75 3.15
N GLU A 110 -9.37 -3.65 3.23
CA GLU A 110 -8.50 -4.75 3.65
C GLU A 110 -7.42 -4.26 4.61
N VAL A 111 -7.15 -5.03 5.64
CA VAL A 111 -6.05 -4.78 6.58
C VAL A 111 -5.04 -5.91 6.54
N SER A 112 -3.74 -5.55 6.54
CA SER A 112 -2.65 -6.52 6.67
C SER A 112 -2.19 -6.60 8.13
N PRO A 113 -2.28 -7.77 8.78
CA PRO A 113 -1.80 -7.96 10.15
C PRO A 113 -0.33 -8.38 10.22
N VAL A 114 0.46 -8.15 9.15
CA VAL A 114 1.84 -8.66 9.06
C VAL A 114 2.80 -7.76 9.81
N LEU A 115 3.00 -6.52 9.38
CA LEU A 115 4.01 -5.63 9.94
C LEU A 115 3.70 -5.27 11.40
N ARG A 116 2.48 -4.85 11.70
CA ARG A 116 2.04 -4.38 13.02
C ARG A 116 2.97 -3.31 13.58
N GLY A 117 2.67 -2.07 13.23
CA GLY A 117 3.52 -0.90 13.40
C GLY A 117 3.89 -0.25 12.07
N VAL A 118 4.69 0.77 12.13
CA VAL A 118 5.19 1.57 11.00
C VAL A 118 6.68 1.85 11.18
N VAL A 119 7.36 2.16 10.09
CA VAL A 119 8.77 2.58 10.14
C VAL A 119 8.87 4.06 10.54
N HIS A 120 7.98 4.90 10.01
CA HIS A 120 7.88 6.31 10.34
C HIS A 120 6.45 6.66 10.77
N GLU A 121 6.31 7.70 11.59
CA GLU A 121 5.01 8.11 12.13
C GLU A 121 4.02 8.46 11.00
N PRO A 122 2.78 7.95 11.07
CA PRO A 122 1.72 8.32 10.16
C PRO A 122 1.23 9.75 10.44
N PHE A 123 0.52 10.34 9.50
CA PHE A 123 0.00 11.70 9.64
C PHE A 123 -1.42 11.81 9.09
N ILE A 124 -2.18 12.77 9.62
CA ILE A 124 -3.51 13.08 9.09
C ILE A 124 -3.35 13.92 7.83
N ALA A 125 -3.94 13.48 6.72
CA ALA A 125 -3.90 14.19 5.46
C ALA A 125 -5.31 14.31 4.85
N PRO A 126 -5.65 15.45 4.25
CA PRO A 126 -6.77 15.57 3.32
C PRO A 126 -6.37 14.98 1.96
N VAL A 127 -7.36 14.64 1.15
CA VAL A 127 -7.15 14.38 -0.28
C VAL A 127 -6.56 15.62 -0.96
N THR A 128 -5.89 15.43 -2.10
CA THR A 128 -5.34 16.58 -2.86
C THR A 128 -6.45 17.49 -3.38
N GLU A 129 -6.13 18.76 -3.65
CA GLU A 129 -7.11 19.74 -4.17
C GLU A 129 -7.79 19.26 -5.46
N ALA A 130 -7.03 18.64 -6.37
CA ALA A 130 -7.57 18.11 -7.61
C ALA A 130 -8.58 16.96 -7.39
N VAL A 131 -8.35 16.12 -6.38
CA VAL A 131 -9.28 15.05 -5.99
C VAL A 131 -10.52 15.64 -5.32
N GLU A 132 -10.36 16.63 -4.43
CA GLU A 132 -11.45 17.30 -3.74
C GLU A 132 -12.42 17.97 -4.74
N GLU A 133 -11.89 18.66 -5.74
CA GLU A 133 -12.70 19.31 -6.78
C GLU A 133 -13.62 18.33 -7.53
N VAL A 134 -13.16 17.09 -7.74
CA VAL A 134 -13.91 16.09 -8.55
C VAL A 134 -14.78 15.18 -7.68
N PHE A 135 -14.29 14.78 -6.51
CA PHE A 135 -14.91 13.72 -5.70
C PHE A 135 -15.36 14.18 -4.30
N GLY A 136 -15.04 15.43 -3.92
CA GLY A 136 -15.34 15.98 -2.60
C GLY A 136 -14.24 15.76 -1.58
N PHE A 137 -14.38 16.39 -0.42
CA PHE A 137 -13.41 16.35 0.67
C PHE A 137 -13.43 15.02 1.41
N ALA A 138 -12.26 14.49 1.72
CA ALA A 138 -12.04 13.43 2.70
C ALA A 138 -10.68 13.61 3.38
N GLU A 139 -10.59 13.19 4.63
CA GLU A 139 -9.39 13.24 5.46
C GLU A 139 -9.26 11.93 6.22
N THR A 140 -8.04 11.42 6.37
CA THR A 140 -7.77 10.22 7.15
C THR A 140 -6.31 10.17 7.61
N ASN A 141 -6.01 9.25 8.52
CA ASN A 141 -4.64 8.93 8.88
C ASN A 141 -3.98 8.15 7.72
N VAL A 142 -2.83 8.59 7.25
CA VAL A 142 -2.06 8.01 6.14
C VAL A 142 -0.68 7.65 6.64
N VAL A 143 -0.14 6.51 6.21
CA VAL A 143 1.26 6.15 6.52
C VAL A 143 2.23 7.16 5.91
N SER A 144 3.44 7.28 6.45
CA SER A 144 4.48 8.16 5.91
C SER A 144 4.76 7.90 4.43
N PHE A 145 5.38 8.86 3.77
CA PHE A 145 5.81 8.70 2.38
C PHE A 145 6.74 7.49 2.21
N GLU A 146 7.66 7.31 3.14
CA GLU A 146 8.62 6.20 3.15
C GLU A 146 7.92 4.86 3.33
N ASP A 147 7.02 4.72 4.31
CA ASP A 147 6.23 3.49 4.51
C ASP A 147 5.36 3.18 3.30
N LEU A 148 4.76 4.20 2.71
CA LEU A 148 3.87 4.07 1.56
C LEU A 148 4.61 3.52 0.34
N PHE A 149 5.73 4.14 -0.01
CA PHE A 149 6.51 3.72 -1.17
C PHE A 149 7.41 2.51 -0.89
N ALA A 150 7.86 2.27 0.34
CA ALA A 150 8.52 1.01 0.71
C ALA A 150 7.63 -0.20 0.43
N GLY A 151 6.39 -0.16 0.92
CA GLY A 151 5.42 -1.21 0.62
C GLY A 151 5.11 -1.35 -0.88
N LYS A 152 5.10 -0.22 -1.61
CA LYS A 152 4.91 -0.21 -3.08
C LYS A 152 6.07 -0.83 -3.82
N LEU A 153 7.31 -0.54 -3.42
CA LEU A 153 8.52 -1.09 -4.03
C LEU A 153 8.62 -2.61 -3.83
N VAL A 154 8.33 -3.11 -2.61
CA VAL A 154 8.28 -4.55 -2.36
C VAL A 154 7.21 -5.23 -3.21
N ALA A 155 5.99 -4.67 -3.28
CA ALA A 155 4.93 -5.20 -4.12
C ALA A 155 5.29 -5.18 -5.61
N ALA A 156 5.96 -4.13 -6.08
CA ALA A 156 6.40 -3.98 -7.46
C ALA A 156 7.50 -5.00 -7.83
N LEU A 157 8.42 -5.31 -6.91
CA LEU A 157 9.43 -6.36 -7.10
C LEU A 157 8.80 -7.76 -7.09
N ASP A 158 7.89 -8.02 -6.16
CA ASP A 158 7.30 -9.35 -5.98
C ASP A 158 6.32 -9.72 -7.09
N ARG A 159 5.28 -8.96 -7.29
CA ARG A 159 4.19 -9.27 -8.24
C ARG A 159 4.33 -8.61 -9.60
N GLN A 160 5.09 -7.51 -9.69
CA GLN A 160 5.37 -6.75 -10.91
C GLN A 160 4.09 -6.38 -11.68
N HIS A 161 3.05 -5.96 -10.94
CA HIS A 161 1.80 -5.58 -11.56
C HIS A 161 1.92 -4.18 -12.20
N PRO A 162 1.36 -3.93 -13.40
CA PRO A 162 1.43 -2.63 -14.08
C PRO A 162 1.05 -1.42 -13.23
N ARG A 163 0.05 -1.55 -12.33
CA ARG A 163 -0.33 -0.48 -11.39
C ARG A 163 0.78 -0.13 -10.40
N ASP A 164 1.54 -1.14 -9.95
CA ASP A 164 2.64 -0.90 -9.02
C ASP A 164 3.82 -0.25 -9.75
N LEU A 165 4.12 -0.71 -10.95
CA LEU A 165 5.16 -0.13 -11.80
C LEU A 165 4.83 1.31 -12.20
N PHE A 166 3.56 1.63 -12.44
CA PHE A 166 3.12 3.00 -12.71
C PHE A 166 3.36 3.92 -11.51
N ASP A 167 3.02 3.49 -10.30
CA ASP A 167 3.28 4.26 -9.08
C ASP A 167 4.79 4.42 -8.84
N VAL A 168 5.59 3.38 -9.10
CA VAL A 168 7.07 3.43 -9.01
C VAL A 168 7.66 4.34 -10.07
N ARG A 169 7.12 4.36 -11.31
CA ARG A 169 7.53 5.31 -12.34
C ARG A 169 7.40 6.75 -11.84
N GLY A 170 6.26 7.06 -11.21
CA GLY A 170 6.05 8.37 -10.60
C GLY A 170 7.09 8.69 -9.53
N LEU A 171 7.38 7.75 -8.63
CA LEU A 171 8.41 7.90 -7.61
C LEU A 171 9.80 8.17 -8.22
N LEU A 172 10.24 7.34 -9.16
CA LEU A 172 11.57 7.48 -9.76
C LEU A 172 11.72 8.78 -10.56
N THR A 173 10.62 9.27 -11.15
CA THR A 173 10.62 10.50 -11.96
C THR A 173 10.66 11.76 -11.09
N HIS A 174 10.01 11.77 -9.93
CA HIS A 174 9.82 12.98 -9.13
C HIS A 174 10.75 13.04 -7.92
N GLU A 175 10.77 12.01 -7.07
CA GLU A 175 11.52 12.04 -5.81
C GLU A 175 12.80 11.19 -5.85
N GLY A 176 12.80 10.11 -6.62
CA GLY A 176 13.87 9.13 -6.59
C GLY A 176 13.85 8.27 -5.32
N LEU A 177 14.98 7.67 -4.99
CA LEU A 177 15.15 6.82 -3.81
C LEU A 177 16.07 7.51 -2.80
N SER A 178 15.50 8.07 -1.74
CA SER A 178 16.26 8.58 -0.58
C SER A 178 16.82 7.42 0.26
N ASP A 179 17.77 7.72 1.14
CA ASP A 179 18.31 6.74 2.09
C ASP A 179 17.22 6.28 3.05
N GLU A 180 16.34 7.19 3.53
CA GLU A 180 15.23 6.90 4.42
C GLU A 180 14.24 5.93 3.78
N LEU A 181 13.90 6.15 2.51
CA LEU A 181 13.03 5.25 1.76
C LEU A 181 13.68 3.87 1.54
N ARG A 182 15.01 3.82 1.32
CA ARG A 182 15.74 2.55 1.19
C ARG A 182 15.73 1.76 2.50
N GLU A 183 15.91 2.42 3.63
CA GLU A 183 15.85 1.78 4.95
C GLU A 183 14.43 1.25 5.23
N ALA A 184 13.40 2.05 4.97
CA ALA A 184 12.01 1.59 5.07
C ALA A 184 11.74 0.39 4.13
N PHE A 185 12.22 0.45 2.87
CA PHE A 185 12.12 -0.68 1.93
C PHE A 185 12.75 -1.97 2.48
N ILE A 186 13.92 -1.89 3.13
CA ILE A 186 14.56 -3.05 3.76
C ILE A 186 13.62 -3.66 4.81
N ILE A 187 13.02 -2.85 5.68
CA ILE A 187 12.11 -3.34 6.73
C ILE A 187 10.86 -4.01 6.14
N TYR A 188 10.26 -3.40 5.11
CA TYR A 188 9.13 -3.99 4.41
C TYR A 188 9.49 -5.28 3.67
N LEU A 189 10.71 -5.38 3.13
CA LEU A 189 11.24 -6.59 2.51
C LEU A 189 11.41 -7.72 3.52
N LEU A 190 11.98 -7.44 4.70
CA LEU A 190 12.15 -8.42 5.78
C LEU A 190 10.81 -8.92 6.35
N SER A 191 9.81 -8.05 6.40
CA SER A 191 8.45 -8.39 6.85
C SER A 191 7.63 -9.14 5.80
N HIS A 192 8.13 -9.31 4.58
CA HIS A 192 7.43 -9.99 3.49
C HIS A 192 7.38 -11.50 3.72
N ASN A 193 6.30 -12.15 3.27
CA ASN A 193 6.08 -13.59 3.47
C ASN A 193 6.90 -14.51 2.53
N ARG A 194 7.57 -13.93 1.52
CA ARG A 194 8.50 -14.66 0.64
C ARG A 194 9.94 -14.41 1.08
N PRO A 195 10.83 -15.39 0.89
CA PRO A 195 12.26 -15.21 1.15
C PRO A 195 12.80 -13.98 0.40
N MET A 196 13.53 -13.10 1.11
CA MET A 196 14.02 -11.85 0.52
C MET A 196 14.90 -12.08 -0.73
N GLY A 197 15.68 -13.16 -0.76
CA GLY A 197 16.50 -13.53 -1.91
C GLY A 197 15.68 -13.82 -3.18
N GLU A 198 14.44 -14.34 -3.03
CA GLU A 198 13.53 -14.53 -4.17
C GLU A 198 12.98 -13.21 -4.68
N VAL A 199 12.58 -12.31 -3.77
CA VAL A 199 12.08 -10.98 -4.13
C VAL A 199 13.17 -10.15 -4.80
N LEU A 200 14.39 -10.18 -4.25
CA LEU A 200 15.56 -9.48 -4.78
C LEU A 200 16.20 -10.16 -6.01
N SER A 201 15.72 -11.34 -6.43
CA SER A 201 16.29 -12.03 -7.61
C SER A 201 16.19 -11.25 -8.92
N GLY A 202 15.35 -10.22 -8.96
CA GLY A 202 15.18 -9.34 -10.12
C GLY A 202 14.64 -10.04 -11.38
N ARG A 203 13.96 -11.18 -11.24
CA ARG A 203 13.36 -11.88 -12.39
C ARG A 203 12.24 -11.03 -12.98
N VAL A 204 12.41 -10.66 -14.24
CA VAL A 204 11.44 -9.88 -15.01
C VAL A 204 10.27 -10.77 -15.42
N LYS A 205 9.03 -10.32 -15.15
CA LYS A 205 7.79 -10.99 -15.58
C LYS A 205 7.23 -10.32 -16.84
N ASP A 206 6.54 -11.10 -17.67
CA ASP A 206 5.74 -10.56 -18.75
C ASP A 206 4.53 -9.80 -18.20
N LEU A 207 4.32 -8.57 -18.65
CA LEU A 207 3.26 -7.67 -18.19
C LEU A 207 2.03 -7.67 -19.10
N ALA A 208 2.06 -8.33 -20.25
CA ALA A 208 1.09 -8.13 -21.32
C ALA A 208 -0.36 -8.48 -20.90
N ASN A 209 -0.53 -9.52 -20.09
CA ASN A 209 -1.85 -9.95 -19.64
C ASN A 209 -2.42 -9.01 -18.57
N GLU A 210 -1.64 -8.69 -17.56
CA GLU A 210 -2.02 -7.79 -16.47
C GLU A 210 -2.21 -6.36 -16.95
N TYR A 211 -1.44 -5.92 -17.95
CA TYR A 211 -1.59 -4.62 -18.58
C TYR A 211 -2.97 -4.49 -19.22
N ARG A 212 -3.36 -5.44 -20.09
CA ARG A 212 -4.65 -5.40 -20.79
C ARG A 212 -5.85 -5.55 -19.86
N ASN A 213 -5.76 -6.43 -18.86
CA ASN A 213 -6.90 -6.80 -18.03
C ASN A 213 -7.02 -5.98 -16.74
N GLY A 214 -5.92 -5.41 -16.24
CA GLY A 214 -5.87 -4.79 -14.92
C GLY A 214 -5.32 -3.37 -14.86
N PHE A 215 -4.91 -2.78 -16.00
CA PHE A 215 -4.32 -1.44 -16.04
C PHE A 215 -4.89 -0.55 -17.15
N GLU A 216 -5.11 -1.08 -18.32
CA GLU A 216 -5.59 -0.31 -19.47
C GLU A 216 -6.91 0.42 -19.17
N GLY A 217 -6.91 1.75 -19.35
CA GLY A 217 -8.05 2.62 -19.05
C GLY A 217 -8.16 3.04 -17.57
N MET A 218 -7.13 2.80 -16.76
CA MET A 218 -7.05 3.30 -15.37
C MET A 218 -6.30 4.64 -15.25
N THR A 219 -5.69 5.13 -16.32
CA THR A 219 -4.95 6.40 -16.39
C THR A 219 -5.62 7.36 -17.37
N GLU A 220 -5.47 8.67 -17.15
CA GLU A 220 -5.94 9.68 -18.13
C GLU A 220 -5.09 9.64 -19.39
N GLU A 221 -3.76 9.61 -19.24
CA GLU A 221 -2.83 9.43 -20.33
C GLU A 221 -2.62 7.95 -20.61
N VAL A 222 -2.56 7.60 -21.90
CA VAL A 222 -2.21 6.23 -22.29
C VAL A 222 -0.73 6.03 -22.06
N ILE A 223 -0.39 5.16 -21.12
CA ILE A 223 0.99 4.76 -20.85
C ILE A 223 1.28 3.48 -21.63
N ALA A 224 2.26 3.51 -22.50
CA ALA A 224 2.66 2.33 -23.27
C ALA A 224 3.27 1.25 -22.35
N ILE A 225 3.04 -0.01 -22.70
CA ILE A 225 3.58 -1.13 -21.92
C ILE A 225 5.12 -1.11 -21.87
N GLU A 226 5.75 -0.61 -22.91
CA GLU A 226 7.22 -0.45 -23.03
C GLU A 226 7.78 0.50 -21.97
N GLU A 227 7.02 1.54 -21.57
CA GLU A 227 7.42 2.42 -20.49
C GLU A 227 7.38 1.73 -19.13
N LEU A 228 6.40 0.88 -18.89
CA LEU A 228 6.33 0.09 -17.65
C LEU A 228 7.42 -0.98 -17.60
N ILE A 229 7.76 -1.60 -18.74
CA ILE A 229 8.90 -2.51 -18.86
C ILE A 229 10.22 -1.77 -18.56
N LYS A 230 10.39 -0.56 -19.11
CA LYS A 230 11.55 0.28 -18.79
C LYS A 230 11.62 0.59 -17.29
N THR A 231 10.51 0.99 -16.69
CA THR A 231 10.42 1.26 -15.24
C THR A 231 10.77 0.01 -14.41
N GLN A 232 10.32 -1.17 -14.84
CA GLN A 232 10.64 -2.44 -14.18
C GLN A 232 12.15 -2.67 -14.12
N HIS A 233 12.86 -2.47 -15.24
CA HIS A 233 14.32 -2.60 -15.30
C HIS A 233 15.02 -1.53 -14.46
N GLU A 234 14.60 -0.27 -14.59
CA GLU A 234 15.16 0.85 -13.83
C GLU A 234 14.99 0.68 -12.32
N MET A 235 13.83 0.22 -11.87
CA MET A 235 13.56 -0.10 -10.47
C MET A 235 14.53 -1.18 -9.95
N ILE A 236 14.69 -2.27 -10.69
CA ILE A 236 15.61 -3.36 -10.30
C ILE A 236 17.04 -2.87 -10.22
N GLU A 237 17.51 -2.13 -11.23
CA GLU A 237 18.85 -1.55 -11.25
C GLU A 237 19.07 -0.59 -10.07
N THR A 238 18.12 0.30 -9.81
CA THR A 238 18.24 1.32 -8.77
C THR A 238 18.14 0.73 -7.36
N LEU A 239 17.22 -0.20 -7.13
CA LEU A 239 17.03 -0.81 -5.80
C LEU A 239 18.11 -1.84 -5.48
N ILE A 240 18.41 -2.72 -6.43
CA ILE A 240 19.28 -3.87 -6.19
C ILE A 240 20.71 -3.58 -6.66
N GLY A 241 20.87 -3.12 -7.91
CA GLY A 241 22.18 -2.77 -8.46
C GLY A 241 22.82 -1.62 -7.69
N GLY A 242 22.08 -0.56 -7.42
CA GLY A 242 22.51 0.63 -6.69
C GLY A 242 22.40 0.54 -5.16
N MET A 243 22.21 -0.64 -4.58
CA MET A 243 22.12 -0.78 -3.12
C MET A 243 23.46 -0.49 -2.45
N PRO A 244 23.52 0.40 -1.42
CA PRO A 244 24.74 0.68 -0.67
C PRO A 244 25.31 -0.56 0.02
N ASP A 245 26.63 -0.61 0.17
CA ASP A 245 27.34 -1.76 0.76
C ASP A 245 26.90 -2.05 2.20
N HIS A 246 26.63 -1.03 3.02
CA HIS A 246 26.15 -1.22 4.39
C HIS A 246 24.77 -1.85 4.45
N HIS A 247 23.86 -1.51 3.51
CA HIS A 247 22.55 -2.16 3.40
C HIS A 247 22.68 -3.62 2.94
N ARG A 248 23.60 -3.92 2.01
CA ARG A 248 23.90 -5.32 1.62
C ARG A 248 24.45 -6.11 2.80
N ALA A 249 25.38 -5.53 3.56
CA ALA A 249 25.95 -6.15 4.75
C ALA A 249 24.87 -6.43 5.80
N PHE A 250 23.94 -5.48 6.01
CA PHE A 250 22.81 -5.67 6.92
C PHE A 250 21.92 -6.85 6.49
N LEU A 251 21.51 -6.90 5.22
CA LEU A 251 20.65 -7.97 4.69
C LEU A 251 21.33 -9.35 4.80
N ILE A 252 22.63 -9.42 4.52
CA ILE A 252 23.41 -10.66 4.67
C ILE A 252 23.47 -11.07 6.15
N GLY A 253 23.77 -10.13 7.06
CA GLY A 253 23.78 -10.39 8.51
C GLY A 253 22.42 -10.86 9.01
N PHE A 254 21.34 -10.25 8.54
CA PHE A 254 19.99 -10.65 8.89
C PHE A 254 19.66 -12.08 8.45
N GLU A 255 20.03 -12.45 7.21
CA GLU A 255 19.84 -13.82 6.69
C GLU A 255 20.65 -14.87 7.47
N LEU A 256 21.81 -14.47 7.99
CA LEU A 256 22.65 -15.33 8.85
C LEU A 256 22.18 -15.40 10.30
N GLY A 257 21.15 -14.62 10.68
CA GLY A 257 20.66 -14.54 12.07
C GLY A 257 21.52 -13.64 12.98
N GLU A 258 22.41 -12.84 12.42
CA GLU A 258 23.30 -11.92 13.11
C GLU A 258 23.20 -10.49 12.56
N PRO A 259 22.00 -9.83 12.63
CA PRO A 259 21.81 -8.50 12.07
C PRO A 259 22.58 -7.44 12.86
N ASP A 260 23.36 -6.64 12.15
CA ASP A 260 23.99 -5.44 12.72
C ASP A 260 23.08 -4.22 12.51
N TRP A 261 22.25 -3.93 13.50
CA TRP A 261 21.30 -2.80 13.48
C TRP A 261 21.96 -1.43 13.41
N SER A 262 23.27 -1.31 13.73
CA SER A 262 23.98 -0.04 13.58
C SER A 262 24.20 0.40 12.13
N LEU A 263 23.95 -0.50 11.18
CA LEU A 263 24.00 -0.24 9.75
C LEU A 263 22.74 0.48 9.21
N LEU A 264 21.67 0.57 10.02
CA LEU A 264 20.46 1.30 9.72
C LEU A 264 20.32 2.49 10.68
N ARG A 265 19.78 3.61 10.20
CA ARG A 265 19.54 4.81 11.04
C ARG A 265 18.27 4.70 11.88
N ILE A 266 17.43 3.70 11.61
CA ILE A 266 16.12 3.49 12.22
C ILE A 266 16.27 2.48 13.36
N SER A 267 16.44 2.94 14.61
CA SER A 267 16.74 2.05 15.75
C SER A 267 15.54 1.26 16.28
N HIS A 268 14.32 1.80 16.18
CA HIS A 268 13.11 1.18 16.76
C HIS A 268 12.56 0.02 15.94
N VAL A 269 12.97 -0.15 14.68
CA VAL A 269 12.41 -1.17 13.77
C VAL A 269 12.76 -2.60 14.18
N ALA A 270 13.82 -2.78 14.97
CA ALA A 270 14.15 -4.08 15.59
C ALA A 270 13.03 -4.58 16.54
N GLU A 271 12.21 -3.67 17.04
CA GLU A 271 11.09 -3.97 17.94
C GLU A 271 9.79 -4.30 17.21
N LEU A 272 9.73 -4.10 15.89
CA LEU A 272 8.53 -4.41 15.10
C LEU A 272 8.21 -5.91 15.17
N PRO A 273 6.96 -6.30 15.48
CA PRO A 273 6.59 -7.70 15.66
C PRO A 273 6.82 -8.61 14.44
N ALA A 274 6.92 -8.04 13.24
CA ALA A 274 7.22 -8.80 12.03
C ALA A 274 8.73 -9.00 11.79
N ILE A 275 9.57 -8.33 12.57
CA ILE A 275 11.05 -8.36 12.44
C ILE A 275 11.69 -9.24 13.53
N ARG A 276 11.03 -9.35 14.70
CA ARG A 276 11.41 -10.28 15.78
C ARG A 276 11.24 -11.73 15.35
#